data_860edd356b2695c674b6c87060c2846f
#
_entry.id   860edd356b2695c674b6c87060c2846f
#
_cell.length_a   1.000
_cell.length_b   1.000
_cell.length_c   1.000
_cell.angle_alpha   90.00
_cell.angle_beta   90.00
_cell.angle_gamma   90.00
#
_symmetry.space_group_name_H-M   'P 1'
#
loop_
_entity.id
_entity.type
_entity.pdbx_description
1 polymer ?
#
loop_
_entity_poly.entity_id
_entity_poly.type
_entity_poly.pdbx_seq_one_letter_code
_entity_poly.pdbx_strand_id
1 'polypeptide(L)'
;MQPLLKEFELEYIKAGLKKIYKRLRQCYAFEFRGKKFLCTHGGLPLVPKLALVSAREMIKGVGRYETEIGEIYSENYKKGLCQDFIQVHGHRGINDGEYSYCLEGRVEFGGDLKVLTIHNDGNIEKYGIKNDVYNRGLSIPTTNSHEKIEKFQTQNDLINEMIANSFIIVKECDYNLISLNFNRDAFNRKKWNDLTIKARGLFVDRDSGEVKIRSYNKFFNYGERNINLGYLKKYATYPIKVFKKYNGFLGLASIINGNIVLATKSTTNGTYKDIFQSIWDKVEDSVKELLKQTMTENNCTVVFEVVSPEYDPHIIKYDKEHLYLLDFIENKLDIDIHNIDLEFSENLMKKIQFSSDLLTKKELVTKLENYDELYHFLDEKAKSLEEFEGYVLCDNSGLMFKFKLPYYNFWKERRRWLERYRSALSKGKKVEVTEKDEHRHFKKFLLKLGKDKLQGLSIIDVR
;
A
#
# COMPACT_ATOMS: atom_id res chain seq x y z
N MET A 1 20.88 13.08 10.37
CA MET A 1 20.66 14.38 9.72
C MET A 1 20.32 15.39 10.81
N GLN A 2 21.18 16.36 10.96
CA GLN A 2 21.10 17.37 12.01
C GLN A 2 19.74 18.07 12.01
N PRO A 3 19.20 18.44 13.18
CA PRO A 3 18.22 19.48 13.29
C PRO A 3 18.95 20.81 13.12
N LEU A 4 19.16 21.20 11.88
CA LEU A 4 20.06 22.33 11.55
C LEU A 4 19.34 23.66 11.47
N LEU A 5 18.11 23.73 11.86
CA LEU A 5 17.44 25.01 12.01
C LEU A 5 17.18 25.27 13.49
N LYS A 6 17.75 26.33 14.01
CA LYS A 6 17.33 26.86 15.31
C LYS A 6 15.83 27.10 15.28
N GLU A 7 15.14 26.99 16.38
CA GLU A 7 13.68 27.13 16.45
C GLU A 7 13.18 28.43 15.82
N PHE A 8 13.91 29.50 15.97
CA PHE A 8 13.70 30.79 15.34
C PHE A 8 13.75 30.73 13.79
N GLU A 9 14.70 29.99 13.19
CA GLU A 9 14.80 29.82 11.76
C GLU A 9 13.63 29.00 11.21
N LEU A 10 13.18 28.00 11.97
CA LEU A 10 12.02 27.20 11.64
C LEU A 10 10.73 28.01 11.59
N GLU A 11 10.50 28.90 12.56
CA GLU A 11 9.33 29.80 12.58
C GLU A 11 9.36 30.80 11.44
N TYR A 12 10.53 31.36 11.11
CA TYR A 12 10.70 32.24 9.97
C TYR A 12 10.37 31.54 8.64
N ILE A 13 10.86 30.31 8.46
CA ILE A 13 10.56 29.49 7.29
C ILE A 13 9.08 29.15 7.23
N LYS A 14 8.45 28.73 8.32
CA LYS A 14 7.01 28.47 8.41
C LYS A 14 6.19 29.69 8.03
N ALA A 15 6.57 30.87 8.51
CA ALA A 15 5.90 32.13 8.17
C ALA A 15 6.03 32.46 6.68
N GLY A 16 7.21 32.25 6.09
CA GLY A 16 7.46 32.40 4.67
C GLY A 16 6.61 31.44 3.82
N LEU A 17 6.62 30.15 4.16
CA LEU A 17 5.82 29.13 3.50
C LEU A 17 4.32 29.41 3.60
N LYS A 18 3.84 29.90 4.76
CA LYS A 18 2.44 30.29 4.94
C LYS A 18 2.04 31.47 4.06
N LYS A 19 2.95 32.43 3.83
CA LYS A 19 2.73 33.55 2.88
C LYS A 19 2.64 33.04 1.43
N ILE A 20 3.53 32.13 1.03
CA ILE A 20 3.51 31.50 -0.30
C ILE A 20 2.20 30.73 -0.48
N TYR A 21 1.86 29.84 0.47
CA TYR A 21 0.64 29.04 0.42
C TYR A 21 -0.63 29.86 0.23
N LYS A 22 -0.76 31.01 0.94
CA LYS A 22 -1.90 31.92 0.76
C LYS A 22 -1.98 32.58 -0.61
N ARG A 23 -0.89 32.60 -1.38
CA ARG A 23 -0.83 33.17 -2.72
C ARG A 23 -0.98 32.14 -3.83
N LEU A 24 -0.91 30.85 -3.51
CA LEU A 24 -1.11 29.81 -4.51
C LEU A 24 -2.49 29.94 -5.15
N ARG A 25 -2.54 29.73 -6.44
CA ARG A 25 -3.75 29.69 -7.25
C ARG A 25 -3.94 28.29 -7.80
N GLN A 26 -5.18 27.91 -8.04
CA GLN A 26 -5.51 26.60 -8.63
C GLN A 26 -5.27 26.59 -10.12
N CYS A 27 -5.39 27.74 -10.76
CA CYS A 27 -5.01 28.00 -12.14
C CYS A 27 -4.50 29.44 -12.30
N TYR A 28 -3.77 29.63 -13.37
CA TYR A 28 -3.34 30.97 -13.81
C TYR A 28 -3.57 31.09 -15.30
N ALA A 29 -4.41 32.03 -15.69
CA ALA A 29 -4.68 32.34 -17.09
C ALA A 29 -4.06 33.69 -17.45
N PHE A 30 -3.38 33.76 -18.59
CA PHE A 30 -2.77 35.00 -19.10
C PHE A 30 -2.76 35.01 -20.62
N GLU A 31 -2.58 36.16 -21.18
CA GLU A 31 -2.37 36.36 -22.61
C GLU A 31 -0.97 36.91 -22.87
N PHE A 32 -0.29 36.33 -23.84
CA PHE A 32 1.01 36.82 -24.30
C PHE A 32 1.12 36.68 -25.81
N ARG A 33 1.44 37.76 -26.48
CA ARG A 33 1.58 37.84 -27.95
C ARG A 33 0.35 37.28 -28.70
N GLY A 34 -0.84 37.62 -28.22
CA GLY A 34 -2.12 37.22 -28.83
C GLY A 34 -2.48 35.74 -28.60
N LYS A 35 -1.69 34.99 -27.86
CA LYS A 35 -2.01 33.60 -27.43
C LYS A 35 -2.45 33.59 -25.99
N LYS A 36 -3.53 32.86 -25.69
CA LYS A 36 -4.05 32.67 -24.33
C LYS A 36 -3.47 31.38 -23.72
N PHE A 37 -2.98 31.49 -22.51
CA PHE A 37 -2.42 30.35 -21.77
C PHE A 37 -3.21 30.07 -20.51
N LEU A 38 -3.37 28.80 -20.19
CA LEU A 38 -3.95 28.32 -18.94
C LEU A 38 -2.97 27.37 -18.25
N CYS A 39 -2.44 27.78 -17.11
CA CYS A 39 -1.59 26.97 -16.27
C CYS A 39 -2.42 26.32 -15.16
N THR A 40 -2.36 24.99 -15.02
CA THR A 40 -2.97 24.22 -13.93
C THR A 40 -1.94 23.23 -13.39
N HIS A 41 -2.11 22.75 -12.15
CA HIS A 41 -1.22 21.71 -11.63
C HIS A 41 -1.45 20.39 -12.38
N GLY A 42 -2.69 19.98 -12.59
CA GLY A 42 -3.04 18.77 -13.33
C GLY A 42 -3.60 19.04 -14.72
N GLY A 43 -3.35 18.13 -15.67
CA GLY A 43 -3.85 18.27 -17.04
C GLY A 43 -5.38 18.12 -17.14
N LEU A 44 -5.96 18.92 -18.00
CA LEU A 44 -7.41 18.94 -18.30
C LEU A 44 -7.66 18.39 -19.70
N PRO A 45 -8.76 17.68 -19.94
CA PRO A 45 -9.13 17.20 -21.27
C PRO A 45 -9.78 18.30 -22.15
N LEU A 46 -10.44 19.28 -21.52
CA LEU A 46 -11.13 20.39 -22.18
C LEU A 46 -11.46 21.52 -21.20
N VAL A 47 -11.75 22.72 -21.69
CA VAL A 47 -12.12 23.89 -20.87
C VAL A 47 -13.31 24.63 -21.54
N PRO A 48 -14.54 24.08 -21.49
CA PRO A 48 -15.69 24.68 -22.16
C PRO A 48 -16.09 26.04 -21.53
N LYS A 49 -15.97 26.15 -20.21
CA LYS A 49 -16.01 27.39 -19.40
C LYS A 49 -15.10 27.17 -18.19
N LEU A 50 -14.15 28.08 -17.99
CA LEU A 50 -13.18 27.95 -16.88
C LEU A 50 -13.89 27.88 -15.51
N ALA A 51 -14.98 28.59 -15.33
CA ALA A 51 -15.79 28.56 -14.11
C ALA A 51 -16.46 27.20 -13.81
N LEU A 52 -16.56 26.31 -14.80
CA LEU A 52 -17.15 24.98 -14.64
C LEU A 52 -16.09 23.91 -14.36
N VAL A 53 -14.80 24.22 -14.51
CA VAL A 53 -13.72 23.30 -14.15
C VAL A 53 -13.56 23.31 -12.64
N SER A 54 -13.66 22.15 -12.03
CA SER A 54 -13.56 22.07 -10.56
C SER A 54 -12.13 22.28 -10.06
N ALA A 55 -11.99 22.82 -8.87
CA ALA A 55 -10.70 22.95 -8.21
C ALA A 55 -9.93 21.60 -8.10
N ARG A 56 -10.66 20.52 -7.97
CA ARG A 56 -10.08 19.16 -7.91
C ARG A 56 -9.45 18.79 -9.26
N GLU A 57 -10.11 19.07 -10.36
CA GLU A 57 -9.59 18.82 -11.71
C GLU A 57 -8.36 19.67 -12.00
N MET A 58 -8.37 20.94 -11.63
CA MET A 58 -7.22 21.85 -11.78
C MET A 58 -6.00 21.41 -10.98
N ILE A 59 -6.20 20.80 -9.79
CA ILE A 59 -5.11 20.36 -8.90
C ILE A 59 -4.69 18.93 -9.22
N LYS A 60 -5.63 18.01 -9.43
CA LYS A 60 -5.33 16.58 -9.57
C LYS A 60 -5.30 16.10 -11.02
N GLY A 61 -5.73 16.94 -11.94
CA GLY A 61 -5.93 16.57 -13.33
C GLY A 61 -7.07 15.57 -13.52
N VAL A 62 -7.33 15.25 -14.77
CA VAL A 62 -8.34 14.28 -15.20
C VAL A 62 -7.65 13.06 -15.79
N GLY A 63 -8.25 11.90 -15.63
CA GLY A 63 -7.69 10.63 -16.11
C GLY A 63 -6.63 10.03 -15.18
N ARG A 64 -5.87 9.10 -15.72
CA ARG A 64 -4.74 8.43 -15.05
C ARG A 64 -3.44 9.19 -15.35
N TYR A 65 -2.36 8.82 -14.65
CA TYR A 65 -1.04 9.46 -14.87
C TYR A 65 -0.56 9.29 -16.32
N GLU A 66 -0.81 8.12 -16.90
CA GLU A 66 -0.41 7.75 -18.27
C GLU A 66 -1.41 8.17 -19.34
N THR A 67 -2.49 8.89 -18.97
CA THR A 67 -3.47 9.38 -19.95
C THR A 67 -2.80 10.39 -20.87
N GLU A 68 -2.97 10.21 -22.16
CA GLU A 68 -2.44 11.12 -23.20
C GLU A 68 -3.25 12.42 -23.27
N ILE A 69 -3.24 13.12 -22.13
CA ILE A 69 -4.09 14.30 -21.91
C ILE A 69 -3.75 15.42 -22.89
N GLY A 70 -2.50 15.52 -23.34
CA GLY A 70 -2.05 16.51 -24.29
C GLY A 70 -2.72 16.36 -25.66
N GLU A 71 -2.85 15.13 -26.15
CA GLU A 71 -3.52 14.82 -27.42
C GLU A 71 -5.03 15.05 -27.31
N ILE A 72 -5.65 14.52 -26.25
CA ILE A 72 -7.08 14.72 -25.99
C ILE A 72 -7.43 16.20 -25.91
N TYR A 73 -6.61 16.98 -25.22
CA TYR A 73 -6.80 18.42 -25.14
C TYR A 73 -6.70 19.10 -26.51
N SER A 74 -5.69 18.73 -27.29
CA SER A 74 -5.44 19.31 -28.61
C SER A 74 -6.57 19.02 -29.61
N GLU A 75 -7.13 17.82 -29.55
CA GLU A 75 -8.34 17.51 -30.33
C GLU A 75 -9.54 18.38 -29.92
N ASN A 76 -9.76 18.55 -28.61
CA ASN A 76 -10.84 19.35 -28.09
C ASN A 76 -10.62 20.85 -28.31
N TYR A 77 -9.37 21.32 -28.34
CA TYR A 77 -9.02 22.66 -28.74
C TYR A 77 -9.45 22.95 -30.18
N LYS A 78 -9.13 22.07 -31.12
CA LYS A 78 -9.55 22.19 -32.53
C LYS A 78 -11.08 22.18 -32.72
N LYS A 79 -11.79 21.56 -31.79
CA LYS A 79 -13.29 21.56 -31.75
C LYS A 79 -13.86 22.80 -31.07
N GLY A 80 -13.05 23.77 -30.64
CA GLY A 80 -13.49 24.98 -29.96
C GLY A 80 -13.92 24.80 -28.50
N LEU A 81 -13.57 23.66 -27.89
CA LEU A 81 -13.99 23.31 -26.52
C LEU A 81 -13.02 23.77 -25.43
N CYS A 82 -12.00 24.58 -25.79
CA CYS A 82 -10.93 24.98 -24.85
C CYS A 82 -10.79 26.50 -24.69
N GLN A 83 -11.75 27.31 -25.17
CA GLN A 83 -11.75 28.79 -25.09
C GLN A 83 -10.42 29.44 -25.59
N ASP A 84 -9.81 28.86 -26.61
CA ASP A 84 -8.53 29.23 -27.18
C ASP A 84 -7.36 29.26 -26.19
N PHE A 85 -7.48 28.56 -25.06
CA PHE A 85 -6.37 28.41 -24.14
C PHE A 85 -5.38 27.35 -24.61
N ILE A 86 -4.12 27.70 -24.72
CA ILE A 86 -3.00 26.75 -24.74
C ILE A 86 -2.77 26.28 -23.29
N GLN A 87 -2.83 24.99 -23.04
CA GLN A 87 -2.67 24.43 -21.71
C GLN A 87 -1.20 24.22 -21.35
N VAL A 88 -0.82 24.58 -20.10
CA VAL A 88 0.45 24.20 -19.48
C VAL A 88 0.16 23.52 -18.16
N HIS A 89 0.65 22.29 -17.98
CA HIS A 89 0.31 21.50 -16.79
C HIS A 89 1.45 20.55 -16.38
N GLY A 90 1.30 19.89 -15.23
CA GLY A 90 2.09 18.77 -14.75
C GLY A 90 1.18 17.64 -14.23
N HIS A 91 1.69 16.82 -13.36
CA HIS A 91 1.01 15.80 -12.53
C HIS A 91 0.21 14.73 -13.29
N ARG A 92 -0.37 15.00 -14.44
CA ARG A 92 -1.13 14.05 -15.25
C ARG A 92 -0.68 14.16 -16.71
N GLY A 93 -0.49 12.97 -17.30
CA GLY A 93 0.08 12.85 -18.62
C GLY A 93 1.59 13.08 -18.62
N ILE A 94 2.26 12.54 -19.62
CA ILE A 94 3.72 12.65 -19.81
C ILE A 94 4.07 13.25 -21.16
N ASN A 95 3.11 13.27 -22.07
CA ASN A 95 3.28 13.71 -23.44
C ASN A 95 2.66 15.09 -23.67
N ASP A 96 3.29 15.84 -24.56
CA ASP A 96 2.72 17.08 -25.07
C ASP A 96 1.67 16.79 -26.14
N GLY A 97 0.82 17.77 -26.39
CA GLY A 97 -0.02 17.86 -27.56
C GLY A 97 0.25 19.19 -28.25
N GLU A 98 -0.34 19.42 -29.42
CA GLU A 98 -0.16 20.65 -30.21
C GLU A 98 -0.55 21.91 -29.41
N TYR A 99 -1.56 21.82 -28.56
CA TYR A 99 -2.09 22.93 -27.73
C TYR A 99 -1.98 22.65 -26.22
N SER A 100 -1.13 21.72 -25.83
CA SER A 100 -0.97 21.32 -24.43
C SER A 100 0.48 20.92 -24.14
N TYR A 101 1.09 21.58 -23.16
CA TYR A 101 2.48 21.34 -22.76
C TYR A 101 2.52 20.74 -21.36
N CYS A 102 3.12 19.56 -21.26
CA CYS A 102 3.30 18.85 -20.00
C CYS A 102 4.68 19.12 -19.40
N LEU A 103 4.72 19.75 -18.22
CA LEU A 103 5.96 20.00 -17.47
C LEU A 103 6.27 18.91 -16.42
N GLU A 104 5.54 17.79 -16.44
CA GLU A 104 5.85 16.65 -15.58
C GLU A 104 7.17 16.00 -16.02
N GLY A 105 8.18 16.11 -15.21
CA GLY A 105 9.51 15.60 -15.49
C GLY A 105 10.02 14.60 -14.46
N ARG A 106 9.20 14.29 -13.42
CA ARG A 106 9.59 13.40 -12.29
C ARG A 106 10.92 13.83 -11.66
N VAL A 107 11.13 15.12 -11.52
CA VAL A 107 12.37 15.69 -11.01
C VAL A 107 12.72 15.15 -9.61
N GLU A 108 11.74 14.90 -8.78
CA GLU A 108 11.89 14.31 -7.44
C GLU A 108 12.39 12.85 -7.45
N PHE A 109 12.39 12.23 -8.62
CA PHE A 109 12.87 10.86 -8.85
C PHE A 109 14.08 10.81 -9.79
N GLY A 110 14.83 11.90 -9.89
CA GLY A 110 16.01 11.98 -10.73
C GLY A 110 15.73 12.30 -12.21
N GLY A 111 14.49 12.68 -12.52
CA GLY A 111 14.12 13.17 -13.84
C GLY A 111 14.48 14.64 -14.04
N ASP A 112 13.93 15.26 -15.08
CA ASP A 112 14.26 16.62 -15.50
C ASP A 112 13.26 17.64 -14.94
N LEU A 113 13.76 18.77 -14.44
CA LEU A 113 12.95 19.97 -14.25
C LEU A 113 12.64 20.58 -15.62
N LYS A 114 11.43 20.38 -16.10
CA LYS A 114 11.00 20.91 -17.40
C LYS A 114 10.62 22.38 -17.31
N VAL A 115 11.08 23.15 -18.27
CA VAL A 115 10.85 24.60 -18.41
C VAL A 115 10.22 24.88 -19.77
N LEU A 116 9.20 25.73 -19.78
CA LEU A 116 8.59 26.27 -21.00
C LEU A 116 8.94 27.74 -21.13
N THR A 117 9.54 28.11 -22.24
CA THR A 117 9.84 29.49 -22.57
C THR A 117 8.94 29.96 -23.72
N ILE A 118 8.32 31.10 -23.54
CA ILE A 118 7.53 31.76 -24.59
C ILE A 118 8.33 33.00 -25.05
N HIS A 119 8.83 32.93 -26.26
CA HIS A 119 9.66 34.00 -26.84
C HIS A 119 8.84 35.20 -27.30
N ASN A 120 9.51 36.32 -27.49
CA ASN A 120 8.88 37.57 -27.95
C ASN A 120 8.27 37.49 -29.36
N ASP A 121 8.74 36.54 -30.17
CA ASP A 121 8.19 36.25 -31.51
C ASP A 121 6.98 35.28 -31.44
N GLY A 122 6.58 34.83 -30.24
CA GLY A 122 5.48 33.92 -30.04
C GLY A 122 5.87 32.44 -30.16
N ASN A 123 7.14 32.11 -30.41
CA ASN A 123 7.62 30.73 -30.39
C ASN A 123 7.63 30.19 -28.98
N ILE A 124 7.32 28.91 -28.85
CA ILE A 124 7.29 28.20 -27.58
C ILE A 124 8.37 27.12 -27.61
N GLU A 125 9.28 27.18 -26.65
CA GLU A 125 10.35 26.21 -26.48
C GLU A 125 10.23 25.50 -25.14
N LYS A 126 10.47 24.20 -25.11
CA LYS A 126 10.51 23.41 -23.91
C LYS A 126 11.85 22.70 -23.78
N TYR A 127 12.49 22.84 -22.63
CA TYR A 127 13.74 22.14 -22.32
C TYR A 127 13.70 21.58 -20.90
N GLY A 128 14.63 20.69 -20.61
CA GLY A 128 14.76 20.03 -19.30
C GLY A 128 16.12 20.31 -18.66
N ILE A 129 16.11 20.58 -17.37
CA ILE A 129 17.33 20.66 -16.54
C ILE A 129 17.36 19.39 -15.70
N LYS A 130 18.38 18.56 -15.93
CA LYS A 130 18.50 17.28 -15.24
C LYS A 130 18.72 17.47 -13.75
N ASN A 131 18.03 16.69 -12.93
CA ASN A 131 18.27 16.63 -11.49
C ASN A 131 19.52 15.78 -11.20
N ASP A 132 20.69 16.40 -11.20
CA ASP A 132 21.96 15.75 -10.87
C ASP A 132 22.19 15.59 -9.36
N VAL A 133 21.39 16.27 -8.54
CA VAL A 133 21.43 16.16 -7.07
C VAL A 133 20.89 14.81 -6.61
N TYR A 134 19.89 14.26 -7.30
CA TYR A 134 19.34 12.93 -7.03
C TYR A 134 20.42 11.85 -7.00
N ASN A 135 21.33 11.89 -7.98
CA ASN A 135 22.45 10.93 -8.11
C ASN A 135 23.61 11.21 -7.16
N ARG A 136 23.63 12.36 -6.48
CA ARG A 136 24.69 12.71 -5.50
C ARG A 136 24.41 12.25 -4.08
N GLY A 137 23.38 11.46 -3.84
CA GLY A 137 23.01 10.97 -2.50
C GLY A 137 22.48 12.06 -1.55
N LEU A 138 22.21 13.27 -2.06
CA LEU A 138 21.61 14.38 -1.33
C LEU A 138 20.08 14.38 -1.42
N SER A 139 19.51 13.51 -2.23
CA SER A 139 18.06 13.31 -2.32
C SER A 139 17.52 12.68 -1.06
N ILE A 140 16.32 13.08 -0.67
CA ILE A 140 15.49 12.36 0.29
C ILE A 140 15.45 10.90 -0.20
N PRO A 141 15.72 9.89 0.65
CA PRO A 141 15.75 8.50 0.23
C PRO A 141 14.42 8.11 -0.41
N THR A 142 14.35 8.19 -1.71
CA THR A 142 13.31 7.54 -2.48
C THR A 142 13.74 6.09 -2.68
N THR A 143 12.83 5.21 -2.53
CA THR A 143 12.91 3.76 -2.44
C THR A 143 13.43 3.06 -3.70
N ASN A 144 14.53 3.52 -4.28
CA ASN A 144 15.30 2.78 -5.29
C ASN A 144 16.73 2.62 -4.76
N SER A 145 16.86 1.85 -3.72
CA SER A 145 18.12 1.58 -3.03
C SER A 145 18.75 0.27 -3.45
N HIS A 146 18.75 -0.05 -4.74
CA HIS A 146 19.64 -1.12 -5.20
C HIS A 146 21.13 -0.80 -4.96
N GLU A 147 21.49 0.50 -4.85
CA GLU A 147 22.89 0.92 -4.57
C GLU A 147 23.25 0.99 -3.08
N LYS A 148 22.28 0.92 -2.15
CA LYS A 148 22.57 0.96 -0.70
C LYS A 148 22.80 -0.41 -0.07
N ILE A 149 22.52 -1.48 -0.79
CA ILE A 149 22.62 -2.85 -0.30
C ILE A 149 24.10 -3.27 -0.08
N GLU A 150 25.02 -2.71 -0.83
CA GLU A 150 26.48 -2.98 -0.65
C GLU A 150 27.04 -2.60 0.73
N LYS A 151 26.29 -1.88 1.56
CA LYS A 151 26.73 -1.47 2.91
C LYS A 151 26.43 -2.50 3.99
N PHE A 152 25.55 -3.45 3.75
CA PHE A 152 25.21 -4.49 4.73
C PHE A 152 26.00 -5.76 4.42
N GLN A 153 27.12 -5.93 5.11
CA GLN A 153 27.97 -7.10 4.91
C GLN A 153 27.39 -8.37 5.54
N THR A 154 26.52 -8.23 6.55
CA THR A 154 25.93 -9.38 7.26
C THR A 154 24.47 -9.14 7.61
N GLN A 155 23.74 -10.25 7.87
CA GLN A 155 22.37 -10.21 8.40
C GLN A 155 22.29 -9.43 9.73
N ASN A 156 23.31 -9.57 10.58
CA ASN A 156 23.36 -8.89 11.87
C ASN A 156 23.49 -7.37 11.73
N ASP A 157 24.25 -6.87 10.76
CA ASP A 157 24.35 -5.43 10.50
C ASP A 157 22.99 -4.85 10.11
N LEU A 158 22.25 -5.57 9.25
CA LEU A 158 20.92 -5.17 8.83
C LEU A 158 19.92 -5.15 9.99
N ILE A 159 19.96 -6.16 10.87
CA ILE A 159 19.13 -6.24 12.07
C ILE A 159 19.45 -5.09 13.04
N ASN A 160 20.72 -4.80 13.28
CA ASN A 160 21.14 -3.70 14.14
C ASN A 160 20.67 -2.34 13.59
N GLU A 161 20.72 -2.13 12.28
CA GLU A 161 20.16 -0.92 11.66
C GLU A 161 18.63 -0.86 11.77
N MET A 162 17.95 -2.00 11.67
CA MET A 162 16.50 -2.08 11.91
C MET A 162 16.15 -1.74 13.36
N ILE A 163 16.91 -2.21 14.34
CA ILE A 163 16.72 -1.91 15.76
C ILE A 163 16.91 -0.41 16.04
N ALA A 164 17.90 0.21 15.41
CA ALA A 164 18.18 1.66 15.56
C ALA A 164 17.19 2.55 14.79
N ASN A 165 16.31 2.00 13.96
CA ASN A 165 15.45 2.76 13.07
C ASN A 165 14.18 3.24 13.78
N SER A 166 13.96 4.55 13.86
CA SER A 166 12.80 5.18 14.52
C SER A 166 11.44 4.81 13.92
N PHE A 167 11.40 4.24 12.72
CA PHE A 167 10.17 3.77 12.06
C PHE A 167 9.89 2.28 12.31
N ILE A 168 10.72 1.62 13.11
CA ILE A 168 10.57 0.20 13.47
C ILE A 168 10.35 0.10 14.98
N ILE A 169 9.35 -0.69 15.37
CA ILE A 169 9.12 -1.07 16.76
C ILE A 169 9.88 -2.35 17.02
N VAL A 170 10.70 -2.34 18.04
CA VAL A 170 11.32 -3.50 18.64
C VAL A 170 10.47 -3.91 19.84
N LYS A 171 9.95 -5.13 19.86
CA LYS A 171 9.18 -5.65 20.96
C LYS A 171 9.81 -6.94 21.49
N GLU A 172 10.00 -7.02 22.78
CA GLU A 172 10.44 -8.26 23.45
C GLU A 172 9.34 -9.31 23.42
N CYS A 173 9.73 -10.55 23.19
CA CYS A 173 8.86 -11.70 23.07
C CYS A 173 9.42 -12.87 23.91
N ASP A 174 8.62 -13.92 24.08
CA ASP A 174 9.08 -15.12 24.76
C ASP A 174 10.19 -15.82 23.95
N TYR A 175 10.87 -16.79 24.53
CA TYR A 175 11.92 -17.59 23.91
C TYR A 175 13.19 -16.81 23.52
N ASN A 176 13.52 -15.75 24.26
CA ASN A 176 14.66 -14.85 23.96
C ASN A 176 14.56 -14.18 22.59
N LEU A 177 13.34 -13.91 22.12
CA LEU A 177 13.09 -13.28 20.83
C LEU A 177 12.80 -11.79 20.97
N ILE A 178 13.19 -11.03 19.94
CA ILE A 178 12.66 -9.70 19.67
C ILE A 178 11.92 -9.71 18.35
N SER A 179 10.77 -9.03 18.29
CA SER A 179 10.03 -8.84 17.04
C SER A 179 10.27 -7.45 16.47
N LEU A 180 10.49 -7.38 15.15
CA LEU A 180 10.75 -6.15 14.41
C LEU A 180 9.58 -5.89 13.47
N ASN A 181 8.89 -4.76 13.68
CA ASN A 181 7.73 -4.39 12.88
C ASN A 181 7.73 -2.89 12.58
N PHE A 182 7.36 -2.50 11.36
CA PHE A 182 7.16 -1.08 11.05
C PHE A 182 6.07 -0.48 11.94
N ASN A 183 6.28 0.75 12.38
CA ASN A 183 5.36 1.44 13.24
C ASN A 183 4.26 2.20 12.45
N ARG A 184 3.35 2.83 13.20
CA ARG A 184 2.24 3.59 12.63
C ARG A 184 2.70 4.82 11.84
N ASP A 185 3.82 5.40 12.24
CA ASP A 185 4.41 6.56 11.56
C ASP A 185 5.00 6.19 10.21
N ALA A 186 5.69 5.06 10.11
CA ALA A 186 6.13 4.50 8.83
C ALA A 186 4.95 4.33 7.87
N PHE A 187 3.82 3.82 8.37
CA PHE A 187 2.61 3.61 7.57
C PHE A 187 1.96 4.95 7.16
N ASN A 188 1.70 5.85 8.10
CA ASN A 188 0.97 7.08 7.86
C ASN A 188 1.76 8.07 7.00
N ARG A 189 3.08 8.16 7.23
CA ARG A 189 4.00 9.06 6.50
C ARG A 189 4.60 8.42 5.26
N LYS A 190 4.20 7.18 4.94
CA LYS A 190 4.71 6.40 3.79
C LYS A 190 6.24 6.28 3.77
N LYS A 191 6.86 6.15 4.94
CA LYS A 191 8.31 6.01 5.11
C LYS A 191 8.77 4.57 4.87
N TRP A 192 8.58 4.14 3.63
CA TRP A 192 8.92 2.81 3.18
C TRP A 192 10.31 2.80 2.54
N ASN A 193 11.20 2.00 3.10
CA ASN A 193 12.51 1.65 2.58
C ASN A 193 12.75 0.15 2.83
N ASP A 194 13.89 -0.37 2.45
CA ASP A 194 14.20 -1.79 2.56
C ASP A 194 14.09 -2.30 4.00
N LEU A 195 14.48 -1.51 4.98
CA LEU A 195 14.37 -1.88 6.39
C LEU A 195 12.90 -1.98 6.84
N THR A 196 12.11 -0.93 6.60
CA THR A 196 10.71 -0.88 7.04
C THR A 196 9.81 -1.84 6.29
N ILE A 197 10.14 -2.18 5.04
CA ILE A 197 9.45 -3.21 4.26
C ILE A 197 9.69 -4.60 4.84
N LYS A 198 10.93 -4.91 5.23
CA LYS A 198 11.32 -6.18 5.85
C LYS A 198 10.84 -6.31 7.29
N ALA A 199 10.61 -5.20 8.00
CA ALA A 199 10.12 -5.16 9.37
C ALA A 199 8.63 -5.50 9.46
N ARG A 200 8.27 -6.77 9.22
CA ARG A 200 6.91 -7.28 9.34
C ARG A 200 6.89 -8.77 9.63
N GLY A 201 6.41 -9.16 10.81
CA GLY A 201 6.42 -10.56 11.22
C GLY A 201 7.82 -11.15 11.19
N LEU A 202 8.80 -10.37 11.60
CA LEU A 202 10.19 -10.74 11.70
C LEU A 202 10.57 -10.87 13.17
N PHE A 203 11.00 -12.06 13.58
CA PHE A 203 11.47 -12.32 14.94
C PHE A 203 12.89 -12.86 14.85
N VAL A 204 13.74 -12.30 15.66
CA VAL A 204 15.14 -12.67 15.73
C VAL A 204 15.50 -13.04 17.16
N ASP A 205 16.43 -13.94 17.31
CA ASP A 205 17.04 -14.22 18.60
C ASP A 205 17.81 -12.97 19.06
N ARG A 206 17.60 -12.57 20.32
CA ARG A 206 18.14 -11.32 20.87
C ARG A 206 19.68 -11.29 20.88
N ASP A 207 20.28 -12.40 21.18
CA ASP A 207 21.72 -12.46 21.42
C ASP A 207 22.50 -12.72 20.12
N SER A 208 22.00 -13.63 19.28
CA SER A 208 22.68 -14.01 18.04
C SER A 208 22.25 -13.20 16.81
N GLY A 209 21.09 -12.54 16.84
CA GLY A 209 20.50 -11.90 15.66
C GLY A 209 20.00 -12.90 14.60
N GLU A 210 19.93 -14.19 14.91
CA GLU A 210 19.41 -15.18 13.99
C GLU A 210 17.90 -15.05 13.78
N VAL A 211 17.45 -15.11 12.54
CA VAL A 211 16.01 -15.08 12.22
C VAL A 211 15.38 -16.42 12.62
N LYS A 212 14.44 -16.38 13.53
CA LYS A 212 13.73 -17.55 14.05
C LYS A 212 12.30 -17.68 13.54
N ILE A 213 11.63 -16.56 13.25
CA ILE A 213 10.29 -16.53 12.66
C ILE A 213 10.26 -15.46 11.59
N ARG A 214 9.74 -15.79 10.42
CA ARG A 214 9.70 -14.91 9.26
C ARG A 214 8.35 -14.91 8.58
N SER A 215 7.83 -13.71 8.29
CA SER A 215 6.65 -13.51 7.46
C SER A 215 7.02 -12.80 6.15
N TYR A 216 6.02 -12.57 5.31
CA TYR A 216 6.18 -11.74 4.11
C TYR A 216 6.74 -10.35 4.43
N ASN A 217 7.54 -9.82 3.56
CA ASN A 217 7.80 -8.40 3.48
C ASN A 217 6.47 -7.63 3.36
N LYS A 218 6.48 -6.35 3.71
CA LYS A 218 5.30 -5.51 3.48
C LYS A 218 5.03 -5.38 1.99
N PHE A 219 3.92 -5.89 1.51
CA PHE A 219 3.43 -5.70 0.15
C PHE A 219 2.15 -4.85 0.14
N PHE A 220 1.86 -4.23 -1.00
CA PHE A 220 0.97 -3.09 -1.11
C PHE A 220 -0.28 -3.42 -1.92
N ASN A 221 -1.29 -2.55 -1.84
CA ASN A 221 -2.45 -2.70 -2.70
C ASN A 221 -2.14 -2.17 -4.11
N TYR A 222 -2.85 -2.69 -5.10
CA TYR A 222 -2.93 -2.06 -6.41
C TYR A 222 -3.31 -0.59 -6.26
N GLY A 223 -2.60 0.30 -6.94
CA GLY A 223 -2.72 1.75 -6.78
C GLY A 223 -1.88 2.38 -5.67
N GLU A 224 -1.18 1.57 -4.84
CA GLU A 224 -0.22 2.04 -3.84
C GLU A 224 1.23 1.89 -4.37
N ARG A 225 2.12 2.82 -4.02
CA ARG A 225 3.57 2.76 -4.31
C ARG A 225 3.91 2.37 -5.76
N ASN A 226 3.30 3.03 -6.70
CA ASN A 226 3.50 2.79 -8.13
C ASN A 226 3.06 1.40 -8.64
N ILE A 227 2.44 0.55 -7.81
CA ILE A 227 1.84 -0.69 -8.29
C ILE A 227 0.58 -0.35 -9.08
N ASN A 228 0.76 0.02 -10.32
CA ASN A 228 -0.28 0.37 -11.28
C ASN A 228 -0.08 -0.40 -12.60
N LEU A 229 -0.99 -0.25 -13.54
CA LEU A 229 -0.91 -0.94 -14.82
C LEU A 229 0.40 -0.67 -15.57
N GLY A 230 0.87 0.58 -15.57
CA GLY A 230 2.13 0.94 -16.25
C GLY A 230 3.34 0.26 -15.62
N TYR A 231 3.41 0.21 -14.29
CA TYR A 231 4.45 -0.52 -13.57
C TYR A 231 4.38 -2.03 -13.86
N LEU A 232 3.20 -2.62 -13.75
CA LEU A 232 2.99 -4.05 -13.96
C LEU A 232 3.26 -4.47 -15.41
N LYS A 233 2.90 -3.62 -16.39
CA LYS A 233 3.24 -3.85 -17.81
C LYS A 233 4.74 -3.93 -18.04
N LYS A 234 5.51 -3.12 -17.30
CA LYS A 234 6.96 -3.02 -17.51
C LYS A 234 7.77 -4.04 -16.72
N TYR A 235 7.33 -4.36 -15.49
CA TYR A 235 8.17 -5.08 -14.53
C TYR A 235 7.59 -6.41 -14.04
N ALA A 236 6.29 -6.70 -14.25
CA ALA A 236 5.74 -7.96 -13.82
C ALA A 236 6.25 -9.12 -14.69
N THR A 237 6.56 -10.23 -14.04
CA THR A 237 6.95 -11.47 -14.70
C THR A 237 5.78 -12.46 -14.71
N TYR A 238 5.50 -13.02 -15.87
CA TYR A 238 4.36 -13.92 -16.06
C TYR A 238 4.78 -15.39 -16.00
N PRO A 239 3.86 -16.32 -15.61
CA PRO A 239 2.47 -16.07 -15.22
C PRO A 239 2.33 -15.41 -13.86
N ILE A 240 1.26 -14.62 -13.67
CA ILE A 240 0.86 -14.11 -12.38
C ILE A 240 -0.17 -15.06 -11.76
N LYS A 241 0.11 -15.58 -10.58
CA LYS A 241 -0.81 -16.44 -9.82
C LYS A 241 -1.74 -15.58 -8.98
N VAL A 242 -3.03 -15.83 -9.08
CA VAL A 242 -4.08 -15.12 -8.37
C VAL A 242 -4.63 -16.00 -7.27
N PHE A 243 -4.44 -15.60 -6.02
CA PHE A 243 -4.94 -16.31 -4.86
C PHE A 243 -6.09 -15.55 -4.21
N LYS A 244 -7.05 -16.30 -3.68
CA LYS A 244 -8.12 -15.73 -2.85
C LYS A 244 -7.53 -15.11 -1.59
N LYS A 245 -7.94 -13.89 -1.26
CA LYS A 245 -7.52 -13.23 -0.04
C LYS A 245 -8.55 -13.43 1.05
N TYR A 246 -8.17 -14.17 2.06
CA TYR A 246 -8.98 -14.35 3.27
C TYR A 246 -8.90 -13.12 4.18
N ASN A 247 -9.88 -12.98 5.06
CA ASN A 247 -10.01 -11.84 5.96
C ASN A 247 -9.99 -12.29 7.43
N GLY A 248 -8.81 -12.47 7.94
CA GLY A 248 -8.48 -12.83 9.30
C GLY A 248 -7.27 -12.05 9.80
N PHE A 249 -6.45 -12.65 10.63
CA PHE A 249 -5.19 -12.11 11.09
C PHE A 249 -4.03 -13.05 10.79
N LEU A 250 -2.82 -12.52 10.75
CA LEU A 250 -1.61 -13.25 10.43
C LEU A 250 -1.22 -14.17 11.60
N GLY A 251 -1.16 -15.46 11.35
CA GLY A 251 -0.57 -16.49 12.21
C GLY A 251 0.75 -16.98 11.64
N LEU A 252 1.71 -17.26 12.51
CA LEU A 252 3.04 -17.77 12.18
C LEU A 252 3.34 -18.97 13.06
N ALA A 253 3.87 -20.03 12.48
CA ALA A 253 4.39 -21.18 13.22
C ALA A 253 5.82 -21.45 12.79
N SER A 254 6.74 -21.63 13.73
CA SER A 254 8.15 -21.94 13.47
C SER A 254 8.72 -22.85 14.55
N ILE A 255 9.91 -23.39 14.33
CA ILE A 255 10.57 -24.25 15.30
C ILE A 255 11.57 -23.45 16.13
N ILE A 256 11.41 -23.49 17.45
CA ILE A 256 12.33 -22.89 18.40
C ILE A 256 12.63 -23.93 19.47
N ASN A 257 13.90 -24.25 19.66
CA ASN A 257 14.37 -25.26 20.61
C ASN A 257 13.63 -26.61 20.44
N GLY A 258 13.39 -27.03 19.19
CA GLY A 258 12.73 -28.29 18.84
C GLY A 258 11.22 -28.32 19.00
N ASN A 259 10.60 -27.23 19.42
CA ASN A 259 9.15 -27.11 19.62
C ASN A 259 8.50 -26.16 18.61
N ILE A 260 7.24 -26.44 18.27
CA ILE A 260 6.43 -25.51 17.48
C ILE A 260 6.09 -24.31 18.36
N VAL A 261 6.47 -23.13 17.93
CA VAL A 261 6.10 -21.85 18.56
C VAL A 261 5.16 -21.10 17.63
N LEU A 262 4.01 -20.70 18.18
CA LEU A 262 3.03 -19.88 17.49
C LEU A 262 3.25 -18.40 17.81
N ALA A 263 3.17 -17.57 16.78
CA ALA A 263 3.24 -16.12 16.89
C ALA A 263 2.17 -15.47 16.02
N THR A 264 1.87 -14.23 16.33
CA THR A 264 1.12 -13.32 15.44
C THR A 264 2.09 -12.42 14.69
N LYS A 265 1.60 -11.40 14.02
CA LYS A 265 2.46 -10.45 13.29
C LYS A 265 3.60 -9.86 14.14
N SER A 266 3.40 -9.68 15.46
CA SER A 266 4.33 -8.92 16.30
C SER A 266 4.55 -9.46 17.70
N THR A 267 4.03 -10.62 18.03
CA THR A 267 4.15 -11.15 19.40
C THR A 267 3.93 -12.65 19.46
N THR A 268 4.55 -13.30 20.43
CA THR A 268 4.39 -14.72 20.80
C THR A 268 3.34 -14.93 21.88
N ASN A 269 2.70 -13.86 22.39
CA ASN A 269 1.71 -13.91 23.46
C ASN A 269 0.54 -12.93 23.20
N GLY A 270 -0.47 -12.97 24.07
CA GLY A 270 -1.65 -12.10 24.06
C GLY A 270 -2.81 -12.66 23.26
N THR A 271 -3.95 -11.98 23.32
CA THR A 271 -5.27 -12.48 22.88
C THR A 271 -5.28 -13.10 21.48
N TYR A 272 -4.69 -12.46 20.49
CA TYR A 272 -4.65 -13.02 19.12
C TYR A 272 -3.82 -14.30 19.01
N LYS A 273 -2.72 -14.39 19.78
CA LYS A 273 -1.94 -15.62 19.88
C LYS A 273 -2.76 -16.72 20.54
N ASP A 274 -3.51 -16.39 21.60
CA ASP A 274 -4.33 -17.36 22.32
C ASP A 274 -5.50 -17.89 21.46
N ILE A 275 -6.11 -17.02 20.66
CA ILE A 275 -7.09 -17.41 19.64
C ILE A 275 -6.45 -18.37 18.63
N PHE A 276 -5.27 -18.03 18.12
CA PHE A 276 -4.56 -18.91 17.19
C PHE A 276 -4.22 -20.26 17.83
N GLN A 277 -3.75 -20.25 19.08
CA GLN A 277 -3.45 -21.47 19.84
C GLN A 277 -4.70 -22.36 20.00
N SER A 278 -5.85 -21.77 20.38
CA SER A 278 -7.08 -22.53 20.58
C SER A 278 -7.58 -23.24 19.31
N ILE A 279 -7.34 -22.64 18.14
CA ILE A 279 -7.66 -23.26 16.86
C ILE A 279 -6.59 -24.31 16.50
N TRP A 280 -5.31 -23.99 16.71
CA TRP A 280 -4.20 -24.91 16.46
C TRP A 280 -4.30 -26.19 17.28
N ASP A 281 -4.74 -26.11 18.53
CA ASP A 281 -4.88 -27.26 19.40
C ASP A 281 -5.88 -28.30 18.87
N LYS A 282 -6.86 -27.87 18.08
CA LYS A 282 -7.85 -28.71 17.41
C LYS A 282 -7.35 -29.31 16.07
N VAL A 283 -6.21 -28.91 15.58
CA VAL A 283 -5.60 -29.50 14.37
C VAL A 283 -5.10 -30.90 14.71
N GLU A 284 -5.24 -31.82 13.77
CA GLU A 284 -4.81 -33.22 13.91
C GLU A 284 -3.30 -33.32 14.19
N ASP A 285 -2.90 -34.18 15.11
CA ASP A 285 -1.51 -34.36 15.50
C ASP A 285 -0.62 -34.83 14.36
N SER A 286 -1.14 -35.66 13.44
CA SER A 286 -0.46 -36.07 12.22
C SER A 286 -0.07 -34.89 11.33
N VAL A 287 -0.95 -33.89 11.21
CA VAL A 287 -0.71 -32.66 10.45
C VAL A 287 0.31 -31.79 11.18
N LYS A 288 0.22 -31.68 12.51
CA LYS A 288 1.20 -30.92 13.31
C LYS A 288 2.60 -31.50 13.17
N GLU A 289 2.74 -32.84 13.24
CA GLU A 289 4.04 -33.51 13.06
C GLU A 289 4.59 -33.33 11.65
N LEU A 290 3.75 -33.44 10.61
CA LEU A 290 4.18 -33.18 9.22
C LEU A 290 4.68 -31.73 9.05
N LEU A 291 3.98 -30.75 9.60
CA LEU A 291 4.40 -29.37 9.56
C LEU A 291 5.66 -29.13 10.38
N LYS A 292 5.80 -29.77 11.56
CA LYS A 292 6.99 -29.72 12.41
C LYS A 292 8.21 -30.24 11.67
N GLN A 293 8.09 -31.42 11.06
CA GLN A 293 9.16 -32.01 10.27
C GLN A 293 9.56 -31.06 9.11
N THR A 294 8.57 -30.57 8.37
CA THR A 294 8.82 -29.65 7.23
C THR A 294 9.53 -28.39 7.68
N MET A 295 9.11 -27.76 8.78
CA MET A 295 9.75 -26.56 9.33
C MET A 295 11.18 -26.83 9.80
N THR A 296 11.41 -28.00 10.43
CA THR A 296 12.74 -28.37 10.94
C THR A 296 13.72 -28.64 9.82
N GLU A 297 13.32 -29.43 8.83
CA GLU A 297 14.18 -29.80 7.70
C GLU A 297 14.56 -28.62 6.81
N ASN A 298 13.68 -27.61 6.72
CA ASN A 298 13.83 -26.50 5.78
C ASN A 298 14.12 -25.16 6.48
N ASN A 299 14.27 -25.12 7.79
CA ASN A 299 14.45 -23.90 8.59
C ASN A 299 13.50 -22.77 8.13
N CYS A 300 12.20 -23.04 8.18
CA CYS A 300 11.20 -22.10 7.67
C CYS A 300 10.06 -21.86 8.66
N THR A 301 9.33 -20.80 8.43
CA THR A 301 8.07 -20.44 9.09
C THR A 301 6.89 -20.80 8.20
N VAL A 302 5.87 -21.44 8.77
CA VAL A 302 4.57 -21.60 8.13
C VAL A 302 3.73 -20.36 8.40
N VAL A 303 3.17 -19.80 7.36
CA VAL A 303 2.36 -18.57 7.41
C VAL A 303 0.89 -18.92 7.23
N PHE A 304 0.05 -18.43 8.13
CA PHE A 304 -1.40 -18.65 8.11
C PHE A 304 -2.17 -17.32 8.04
N GLU A 305 -3.34 -17.35 7.42
CA GLU A 305 -4.43 -16.45 7.78
C GLU A 305 -5.33 -17.18 8.76
N VAL A 306 -5.45 -16.65 9.98
CA VAL A 306 -6.26 -17.20 11.05
C VAL A 306 -7.62 -16.53 11.01
N VAL A 307 -8.67 -17.31 10.84
CA VAL A 307 -10.06 -16.85 10.83
C VAL A 307 -10.76 -17.34 12.07
N SER A 308 -11.30 -16.43 12.86
CA SER A 308 -12.04 -16.72 14.09
C SER A 308 -13.28 -15.82 14.19
N PRO A 309 -14.42 -16.23 13.61
CA PRO A 309 -15.60 -15.37 13.53
C PRO A 309 -16.18 -15.02 14.90
N GLU A 310 -15.98 -15.86 15.90
CA GLU A 310 -16.47 -15.63 17.27
C GLU A 310 -15.65 -14.56 18.01
N TYR A 311 -14.32 -14.65 17.95
CA TYR A 311 -13.42 -13.80 18.76
C TYR A 311 -12.87 -12.61 18.00
N ASP A 312 -12.82 -12.67 16.68
CA ASP A 312 -12.35 -11.59 15.82
C ASP A 312 -13.24 -11.46 14.58
N PRO A 313 -14.47 -10.96 14.72
CA PRO A 313 -15.37 -10.75 13.60
C PRO A 313 -14.85 -9.63 12.71
N HIS A 314 -14.21 -10.02 11.62
CA HIS A 314 -13.72 -9.10 10.60
C HIS A 314 -14.87 -8.56 9.71
N ILE A 315 -14.53 -8.06 8.53
CA ILE A 315 -15.50 -7.50 7.58
C ILE A 315 -16.24 -8.60 6.83
N ILE A 316 -15.54 -9.69 6.53
CA ILE A 316 -16.12 -10.84 5.82
C ILE A 316 -16.70 -11.82 6.84
N LYS A 317 -17.93 -12.25 6.60
CA LYS A 317 -18.59 -13.25 7.44
C LYS A 317 -18.05 -14.64 7.08
N TYR A 318 -17.63 -15.36 8.10
CA TYR A 318 -17.30 -16.79 8.04
C TYR A 318 -18.21 -17.56 8.99
N ASP A 319 -18.56 -18.79 8.65
CA ASP A 319 -19.45 -19.62 9.47
C ASP A 319 -18.70 -20.39 10.56
N LYS A 320 -17.41 -20.65 10.36
CA LYS A 320 -16.56 -21.37 11.31
C LYS A 320 -15.14 -20.82 11.35
N GLU A 321 -14.44 -21.11 12.44
CA GLU A 321 -13.01 -20.85 12.55
C GLU A 321 -12.22 -21.67 11.52
N HIS A 322 -11.08 -21.14 11.06
CA HIS A 322 -10.28 -21.82 10.05
C HIS A 322 -8.84 -21.30 10.01
N LEU A 323 -7.91 -22.18 9.69
CA LEU A 323 -6.52 -21.85 9.38
C LEU A 323 -6.28 -22.02 7.88
N TYR A 324 -6.02 -20.93 7.18
CA TYR A 324 -5.60 -21.00 5.79
C TYR A 324 -4.07 -20.96 5.73
N LEU A 325 -3.43 -22.08 5.37
CA LEU A 325 -1.99 -22.13 5.11
C LEU A 325 -1.71 -21.34 3.85
N LEU A 326 -0.95 -20.24 4.02
CA LEU A 326 -0.65 -19.33 2.94
C LEU A 326 0.66 -19.68 2.25
N ASP A 327 1.76 -19.81 2.99
CA ASP A 327 3.08 -20.07 2.42
C ASP A 327 4.06 -20.63 3.47
N PHE A 328 5.18 -21.15 2.97
CA PHE A 328 6.40 -21.43 3.73
C PHE A 328 7.43 -20.36 3.41
N ILE A 329 8.03 -19.75 4.43
CA ILE A 329 9.02 -18.70 4.26
C ILE A 329 10.27 -19.09 5.04
N GLU A 330 11.42 -19.11 4.37
CA GLU A 330 12.69 -19.40 5.01
C GLU A 330 13.00 -18.40 6.12
N ASN A 331 13.57 -18.87 7.23
CA ASN A 331 13.99 -18.05 8.37
C ASN A 331 15.31 -17.35 8.06
N LYS A 332 15.29 -16.48 7.05
CA LYS A 332 16.44 -15.66 6.67
C LYS A 332 15.97 -14.23 6.35
N LEU A 333 16.89 -13.30 6.47
CA LEU A 333 16.66 -11.93 6.05
C LEU A 333 17.29 -11.73 4.69
N ASP A 334 16.55 -12.04 3.65
CA ASP A 334 17.03 -11.88 2.27
C ASP A 334 17.11 -10.41 1.88
N ILE A 335 18.19 -10.06 1.22
CA ILE A 335 18.46 -8.71 0.75
C ILE A 335 17.70 -8.44 -0.54
N ASP A 336 17.49 -9.46 -1.36
CA ASP A 336 16.72 -9.37 -2.58
C ASP A 336 15.22 -9.18 -2.28
N ILE A 337 14.64 -8.20 -2.91
CA ILE A 337 13.40 -7.49 -2.54
C ILE A 337 12.13 -8.31 -2.79
N HIS A 338 12.24 -9.57 -3.14
CA HIS A 338 11.06 -10.38 -3.38
C HIS A 338 10.29 -10.61 -2.07
N ASN A 339 8.97 -10.58 -2.16
CA ASN A 339 8.12 -10.79 -1.00
C ASN A 339 8.14 -12.24 -0.51
N ILE A 340 8.50 -13.17 -1.40
CA ILE A 340 8.53 -14.61 -1.17
C ILE A 340 9.44 -15.29 -2.21
N ASP A 341 10.14 -16.31 -1.77
CA ASP A 341 10.67 -17.33 -2.68
C ASP A 341 9.53 -18.27 -3.08
N LEU A 342 9.01 -18.04 -4.29
CA LEU A 342 7.83 -18.75 -4.77
C LEU A 342 8.11 -20.23 -5.03
N GLU A 343 9.27 -20.55 -5.58
CA GLU A 343 9.67 -21.93 -5.89
C GLU A 343 9.83 -22.75 -4.62
N PHE A 344 10.51 -22.22 -3.63
CA PHE A 344 10.66 -22.83 -2.31
C PHE A 344 9.29 -23.16 -1.69
N SER A 345 8.42 -22.15 -1.57
CA SER A 345 7.11 -22.35 -0.95
C SER A 345 6.25 -23.34 -1.74
N GLU A 346 6.21 -23.29 -3.06
CA GLU A 346 5.40 -24.19 -3.86
C GLU A 346 5.89 -25.63 -3.80
N ASN A 347 7.20 -25.85 -3.73
CA ASN A 347 7.75 -27.19 -3.59
C ASN A 347 7.35 -27.84 -2.27
N LEU A 348 7.36 -27.08 -1.18
CA LEU A 348 6.85 -27.56 0.11
C LEU A 348 5.32 -27.75 0.09
N MET A 349 4.58 -26.80 -0.46
CA MET A 349 3.13 -26.89 -0.57
C MET A 349 2.66 -28.11 -1.36
N LYS A 350 3.40 -28.56 -2.39
CA LYS A 350 3.09 -29.76 -3.16
C LYS A 350 3.27 -31.03 -2.34
N LYS A 351 4.27 -31.09 -1.49
CA LYS A 351 4.58 -32.28 -0.65
C LYS A 351 3.56 -32.49 0.47
N ILE A 352 2.94 -31.43 0.95
CA ILE A 352 2.00 -31.50 2.08
C ILE A 352 0.62 -31.86 1.53
N GLN A 353 0.08 -32.98 2.02
CA GLN A 353 -1.30 -33.38 1.82
C GLN A 353 -1.96 -33.48 3.20
N PHE A 354 -3.00 -32.75 3.39
CA PHE A 354 -3.87 -32.91 4.54
C PHE A 354 -5.32 -32.70 4.12
N SER A 355 -6.20 -33.50 4.70
CA SER A 355 -7.64 -33.34 4.62
C SER A 355 -8.13 -32.97 6.01
N SER A 356 -8.18 -31.69 6.29
CA SER A 356 -8.71 -31.20 7.55
C SER A 356 -9.79 -30.17 7.26
N ASP A 357 -10.90 -30.27 7.93
CA ASP A 357 -11.97 -29.27 7.85
C ASP A 357 -11.58 -27.95 8.48
N LEU A 358 -10.51 -27.94 9.29
CA LEU A 358 -10.05 -26.79 10.04
C LEU A 358 -8.83 -26.10 9.41
N LEU A 359 -8.04 -26.83 8.62
CA LEU A 359 -6.82 -26.33 8.00
C LEU A 359 -6.77 -26.70 6.52
N THR A 360 -6.69 -25.68 5.68
CA THR A 360 -6.58 -25.86 4.23
C THR A 360 -5.51 -24.94 3.63
N LYS A 361 -5.02 -25.29 2.45
CA LYS A 361 -4.11 -24.43 1.69
C LYS A 361 -4.85 -23.23 1.09
N LYS A 362 -4.11 -22.15 0.83
CA LYS A 362 -4.63 -21.02 0.06
C LYS A 362 -5.18 -21.49 -1.30
N GLU A 363 -6.29 -20.90 -1.72
CA GLU A 363 -6.97 -21.20 -2.98
C GLU A 363 -6.32 -20.43 -4.14
N LEU A 364 -5.83 -21.16 -5.14
CA LEU A 364 -5.44 -20.61 -6.44
C LEU A 364 -6.70 -20.44 -7.28
N VAL A 365 -7.05 -19.19 -7.58
CA VAL A 365 -8.24 -18.86 -8.38
C VAL A 365 -7.96 -19.01 -9.88
N THR A 366 -6.85 -18.44 -10.34
CA THR A 366 -6.42 -18.49 -11.75
C THR A 366 -4.95 -18.15 -11.89
N LYS A 367 -4.42 -18.36 -13.09
CA LYS A 367 -3.13 -17.85 -13.55
C LYS A 367 -3.37 -16.91 -14.71
N LEU A 368 -2.63 -15.83 -14.75
CA LEU A 368 -2.69 -14.83 -15.82
C LEU A 368 -1.37 -14.90 -16.58
N GLU A 369 -1.44 -15.30 -17.84
CA GLU A 369 -0.26 -15.64 -18.64
C GLU A 369 0.42 -14.41 -19.26
N ASN A 370 -0.29 -13.27 -19.32
CA ASN A 370 0.21 -12.06 -19.94
C ASN A 370 -0.46 -10.78 -19.37
N TYR A 371 0.00 -9.63 -19.85
CA TYR A 371 -0.49 -8.33 -19.40
C TYR A 371 -1.97 -8.08 -19.74
N ASP A 372 -2.44 -8.54 -20.89
CA ASP A 372 -3.82 -8.29 -21.32
C ASP A 372 -4.81 -9.06 -20.44
N GLU A 373 -4.49 -10.30 -20.07
CA GLU A 373 -5.26 -11.08 -19.10
C GLU A 373 -5.28 -10.40 -17.72
N LEU A 374 -4.12 -9.88 -17.26
CA LEU A 374 -4.05 -9.11 -16.02
C LEU A 374 -4.93 -7.87 -16.08
N TYR A 375 -4.88 -7.14 -17.18
CA TYR A 375 -5.71 -5.93 -17.37
C TYR A 375 -7.19 -6.26 -17.30
N HIS A 376 -7.64 -7.27 -18.04
CA HIS A 376 -9.04 -7.69 -18.08
C HIS A 376 -9.51 -8.21 -16.70
N PHE A 377 -8.69 -9.01 -16.04
CA PHE A 377 -8.97 -9.47 -14.68
C PHE A 377 -9.18 -8.31 -13.70
N LEU A 378 -8.26 -7.34 -13.66
CA LEU A 378 -8.37 -6.19 -12.76
C LEU A 378 -9.58 -5.30 -13.09
N ASP A 379 -9.89 -5.10 -14.36
CA ASP A 379 -11.06 -4.30 -14.78
C ASP A 379 -12.38 -5.01 -14.43
N GLU A 380 -12.49 -6.30 -14.67
CA GLU A 380 -13.66 -7.12 -14.28
C GLU A 380 -13.86 -7.10 -12.76
N LYS A 381 -12.80 -7.37 -12.00
CA LYS A 381 -12.88 -7.46 -10.54
C LYS A 381 -13.08 -6.10 -9.86
N ALA A 382 -12.73 -5.00 -10.51
CA ALA A 382 -13.07 -3.65 -10.06
C ALA A 382 -14.59 -3.36 -10.07
N LYS A 383 -15.36 -4.13 -10.82
CA LYS A 383 -16.83 -4.03 -10.97
C LYS A 383 -17.55 -5.20 -10.30
N SER A 384 -16.83 -6.12 -9.68
CA SER A 384 -17.36 -7.35 -9.09
C SER A 384 -18.24 -7.07 -7.89
N LEU A 385 -19.30 -7.86 -7.76
CA LEU A 385 -20.20 -7.93 -6.60
C LEU A 385 -19.83 -9.04 -5.62
N GLU A 386 -18.71 -9.72 -5.82
CA GLU A 386 -18.24 -10.80 -4.95
C GLU A 386 -18.03 -10.32 -3.51
N GLU A 387 -18.52 -11.09 -2.55
CA GLU A 387 -18.61 -10.71 -1.13
C GLU A 387 -17.45 -11.26 -0.28
N PHE A 388 -16.22 -11.10 -0.74
CA PHE A 388 -15.01 -11.43 0.04
C PHE A 388 -13.94 -10.31 -0.03
N GLU A 389 -12.78 -10.49 0.62
CA GLU A 389 -11.83 -9.38 0.74
C GLU A 389 -11.21 -8.99 -0.60
N GLY A 390 -10.89 -9.95 -1.45
CA GLY A 390 -10.22 -9.72 -2.73
C GLY A 390 -9.17 -10.77 -3.05
N TYR A 391 -8.12 -10.35 -3.72
CA TYR A 391 -7.08 -11.24 -4.25
C TYR A 391 -5.69 -10.82 -3.80
N VAL A 392 -4.80 -11.79 -3.68
CA VAL A 392 -3.36 -11.61 -3.65
C VAL A 392 -2.82 -12.09 -4.98
N LEU A 393 -2.15 -11.22 -5.70
CA LEU A 393 -1.49 -11.54 -6.94
C LEU A 393 0.01 -11.67 -6.68
N CYS A 394 0.59 -12.76 -7.17
CA CYS A 394 2.00 -13.06 -7.05
C CYS A 394 2.55 -13.37 -8.44
N ASP A 395 3.50 -12.58 -8.90
CA ASP A 395 4.16 -12.81 -10.17
C ASP A 395 5.25 -13.89 -10.06
N ASN A 396 5.80 -14.30 -11.17
CA ASN A 396 6.77 -15.40 -11.21
C ASN A 396 8.14 -15.01 -10.61
N SER A 397 8.39 -13.73 -10.32
CA SER A 397 9.57 -13.25 -9.59
C SER A 397 9.36 -13.14 -8.08
N GLY A 398 8.15 -13.46 -7.57
CA GLY A 398 7.80 -13.32 -6.17
C GLY A 398 7.30 -11.91 -5.77
N LEU A 399 7.09 -11.00 -6.72
CA LEU A 399 6.45 -9.72 -6.47
C LEU A 399 4.97 -9.96 -6.11
N MET A 400 4.57 -9.47 -4.93
CA MET A 400 3.20 -9.60 -4.44
C MET A 400 2.50 -8.26 -4.36
N PHE A 401 1.22 -8.25 -4.71
CA PHE A 401 0.34 -7.12 -4.47
C PHE A 401 -1.10 -7.58 -4.18
N LYS A 402 -1.90 -6.68 -3.61
CA LYS A 402 -3.29 -6.95 -3.21
C LYS A 402 -4.25 -6.20 -4.12
N PHE A 403 -5.29 -6.88 -4.53
CA PHE A 403 -6.44 -6.26 -5.18
C PHE A 403 -7.68 -6.48 -4.31
N LYS A 404 -8.22 -5.40 -3.74
CA LYS A 404 -9.36 -5.47 -2.83
C LYS A 404 -10.65 -5.16 -3.58
N LEU A 405 -11.64 -6.01 -3.38
CA LEU A 405 -12.93 -5.90 -4.04
C LEU A 405 -13.76 -4.70 -3.55
N PRO A 406 -14.67 -4.18 -4.40
CA PRO A 406 -15.55 -3.06 -4.04
C PRO A 406 -16.35 -3.32 -2.77
N TYR A 407 -16.91 -4.52 -2.62
CA TYR A 407 -17.65 -4.95 -1.45
C TYR A 407 -16.85 -4.80 -0.14
N TYR A 408 -15.61 -5.31 -0.11
CA TYR A 408 -14.76 -5.18 1.06
C TYR A 408 -14.40 -3.72 1.36
N ASN A 409 -14.06 -2.94 0.34
CA ASN A 409 -13.71 -1.53 0.51
C ASN A 409 -14.89 -0.72 1.04
N PHE A 410 -16.11 -1.00 0.58
CA PHE A 410 -17.35 -0.40 1.04
C PHE A 410 -17.58 -0.66 2.54
N TRP A 411 -17.46 -1.91 3.00
CA TRP A 411 -17.68 -2.24 4.41
C TRP A 411 -16.50 -1.85 5.31
N LYS A 412 -15.28 -1.87 4.81
CA LYS A 412 -14.09 -1.39 5.52
C LYS A 412 -14.20 0.09 5.88
N GLU A 413 -14.73 0.89 5.00
CA GLU A 413 -14.94 2.31 5.27
C GLU A 413 -16.03 2.52 6.33
N ARG A 414 -17.11 1.77 6.27
CA ARG A 414 -18.17 1.80 7.27
C ARG A 414 -17.72 1.32 8.64
N ARG A 415 -16.89 0.28 8.69
CA ARG A 415 -16.25 -0.15 9.94
C ARG A 415 -15.42 0.98 10.58
N ARG A 416 -14.64 1.71 9.78
CA ARG A 416 -13.88 2.87 10.30
C ARG A 416 -14.79 3.93 10.90
N TRP A 417 -15.96 4.16 10.33
CA TRP A 417 -16.96 5.09 10.86
C TRP A 417 -17.55 4.57 12.16
N LEU A 418 -17.93 3.32 12.21
CA LEU A 418 -18.43 2.69 13.43
C LEU A 418 -17.43 2.82 14.60
N GLU A 419 -16.17 2.50 14.36
CA GLU A 419 -15.09 2.60 15.36
C GLU A 419 -14.85 4.05 15.81
N ARG A 420 -14.81 5.00 14.88
CA ARG A 420 -14.69 6.44 15.21
C ARG A 420 -15.86 6.94 16.02
N TYR A 421 -17.05 6.48 15.69
CA TYR A 421 -18.28 6.86 16.36
C TYR A 421 -18.28 6.37 17.80
N ARG A 422 -17.94 5.11 18.03
CA ARG A 422 -17.77 4.53 19.36
C ARG A 422 -16.75 5.30 20.18
N SER A 423 -15.59 5.57 19.60
CA SER A 423 -14.54 6.34 20.26
C SER A 423 -14.97 7.78 20.59
N ALA A 424 -15.80 8.40 19.79
CA ALA A 424 -16.34 9.73 20.09
C ALA A 424 -17.37 9.68 21.22
N LEU A 425 -18.30 8.72 21.17
CA LEU A 425 -19.31 8.53 22.22
C LEU A 425 -18.70 8.16 23.58
N SER A 426 -17.67 7.30 23.60
CA SER A 426 -16.98 6.94 24.84
C SER A 426 -16.29 8.13 25.50
N LYS A 427 -15.90 9.13 24.71
CA LYS A 427 -15.27 10.39 25.16
C LYS A 427 -16.27 11.53 25.39
N GLY A 428 -17.58 11.25 25.34
CA GLY A 428 -18.63 12.26 25.49
C GLY A 428 -18.69 13.31 24.38
N LYS A 429 -18.05 13.05 23.22
CA LYS A 429 -18.04 13.99 22.11
C LYS A 429 -19.31 13.86 21.26
N LYS A 430 -19.91 15.00 20.92
CA LYS A 430 -21.02 15.07 19.99
C LYS A 430 -20.51 14.76 18.58
N VAL A 431 -21.20 13.88 17.85
CA VAL A 431 -20.89 13.60 16.46
C VAL A 431 -21.99 14.18 15.60
N GLU A 432 -21.64 15.13 14.77
CA GLU A 432 -22.55 15.75 13.82
C GLU A 432 -22.41 15.12 12.43
N VAL A 433 -23.52 14.94 11.77
CA VAL A 433 -23.60 14.44 10.39
C VAL A 433 -24.11 15.55 9.51
N THR A 434 -23.28 16.08 8.64
CA THR A 434 -23.64 17.13 7.69
C THR A 434 -24.27 16.54 6.42
N GLU A 435 -24.96 17.37 5.64
CA GLU A 435 -25.54 16.96 4.37
C GLU A 435 -24.52 16.62 3.28
N LYS A 436 -23.31 17.13 3.41
CA LYS A 436 -22.17 16.89 2.50
C LYS A 436 -21.44 15.56 2.78
N ASP A 437 -21.82 14.84 3.82
CA ASP A 437 -21.18 13.57 4.17
C ASP A 437 -21.54 12.46 3.15
N GLU A 438 -20.57 11.91 2.48
CA GLU A 438 -20.72 10.82 1.51
C GLU A 438 -21.50 9.61 2.06
N HIS A 439 -21.43 9.39 3.38
CA HIS A 439 -22.08 8.25 4.05
C HIS A 439 -23.16 8.69 5.05
N ARG A 440 -23.82 9.80 4.80
CA ARG A 440 -24.78 10.41 5.75
C ARG A 440 -25.88 9.43 6.20
N HIS A 441 -26.38 8.59 5.30
CA HIS A 441 -27.43 7.62 5.65
C HIS A 441 -26.94 6.59 6.66
N PHE A 442 -25.74 6.03 6.44
CA PHE A 442 -25.13 5.10 7.36
C PHE A 442 -24.80 5.77 8.72
N LYS A 443 -24.28 6.97 8.69
CA LYS A 443 -23.99 7.75 9.91
C LYS A 443 -25.26 8.09 10.68
N LYS A 444 -26.32 8.54 9.99
CA LYS A 444 -27.64 8.77 10.61
C LYS A 444 -28.22 7.49 11.20
N PHE A 445 -28.05 6.36 10.55
CA PHE A 445 -28.44 5.05 11.06
C PHE A 445 -27.70 4.73 12.38
N LEU A 446 -26.37 4.87 12.42
CA LEU A 446 -25.58 4.67 13.64
C LEU A 446 -26.02 5.59 14.78
N LEU A 447 -26.34 6.87 14.49
CA LEU A 447 -26.89 7.81 15.47
C LEU A 447 -28.19 7.33 16.10
N LYS A 448 -29.09 6.74 15.29
CA LYS A 448 -30.38 6.24 15.76
C LYS A 448 -30.26 4.99 16.64
N LEU A 449 -29.21 4.18 16.47
CA LEU A 449 -29.01 2.98 17.29
C LEU A 449 -28.69 3.29 18.75
N GLY A 450 -28.09 4.46 19.03
CA GLY A 450 -27.75 4.89 20.39
C GLY A 450 -26.49 4.18 20.95
N LYS A 451 -25.97 4.76 22.05
CA LYS A 451 -24.68 4.37 22.63
C LYS A 451 -24.63 2.91 23.07
N ASP A 452 -25.66 2.45 23.76
CA ASP A 452 -25.67 1.14 24.39
C ASP A 452 -25.73 0.00 23.37
N LYS A 453 -26.52 0.16 22.30
CA LYS A 453 -26.59 -0.83 21.22
C LYS A 453 -25.33 -0.89 20.39
N LEU A 454 -24.62 0.24 20.24
CA LEU A 454 -23.41 0.30 19.42
C LEU A 454 -22.19 -0.34 20.09
N GLN A 455 -22.15 -0.48 21.41
CA GLN A 455 -20.95 -0.96 22.12
C GLN A 455 -20.58 -2.42 21.78
N GLY A 456 -21.53 -3.28 21.50
CA GLY A 456 -21.32 -4.69 21.24
C GLY A 456 -21.35 -5.11 19.75
N LEU A 457 -21.85 -4.24 18.85
CA LEU A 457 -22.11 -4.63 17.46
C LEU A 457 -20.82 -4.67 16.62
N SER A 458 -20.54 -5.76 15.96
CA SER A 458 -19.55 -5.81 14.87
C SER A 458 -20.08 -5.10 13.62
N ILE A 459 -19.22 -4.87 12.62
CA ILE A 459 -19.69 -4.33 11.32
C ILE A 459 -20.58 -5.36 10.59
N ILE A 460 -20.42 -6.64 10.91
CA ILE A 460 -21.26 -7.72 10.36
C ILE A 460 -22.68 -7.64 10.91
N ASP A 461 -22.84 -7.30 12.20
CA ASP A 461 -24.16 -7.14 12.84
C ASP A 461 -24.91 -5.90 12.35
N VAL A 462 -24.17 -4.90 11.87
CA VAL A 462 -24.72 -3.64 11.33
C VAL A 462 -25.11 -3.79 9.86
N ARG A 463 -24.66 -4.82 9.20
CA ARG A 463 -24.89 -5.14 7.78
C ARG A 463 -26.27 -5.78 7.55
#